data_2872a49fb48e8476bb3222690c539c91
#
_entry.id   2872a49fb48e8476bb3222690c539c91
#
_cell.length_a   1.000
_cell.length_b   1.000
_cell.length_c   1.000
_cell.angle_alpha   90.00
_cell.angle_beta   90.00
_cell.angle_gamma   90.00
#
_symmetry.space_group_name_H-M   'P 1'
#
loop_
_entity.id
_entity.type
_entity.pdbx_description
1 polymer ?
#
loop_
_entity_poly.entity_id
_entity_poly.type
_entity_poly.pdbx_seq_one_letter_code
_entity_poly.pdbx_strand_id
1 'polypeptide(L)'
;IVWRMSPDGLLSMDAVLLNRASGGGGFDDAFTDTEVLNLGLTFSYPESECSGMRWMGRGPYRVWKNRIPGTNYGIWQKDYNNTITGESTDRLVYPEFKGYHANFYWATLQSPTSPFTVYAASDGIFLRVFTPEEPRGRQDGKNTMPDFPAGDISFLLEIPGIRCFKPISQHGPQSQPGIIRIKKGDEGIRLNLRFDFR
;
A
#
# COMPACT_ATOMS: atom_id res chain seq x y z
N ILE A 1 3.81 -10.70 15.22
CA ILE A 1 3.17 -11.34 14.06
C ILE A 1 3.02 -12.80 14.35
N VAL A 2 1.84 -13.35 14.09
CA VAL A 2 1.53 -14.77 14.23
C VAL A 2 1.03 -15.29 12.89
N TRP A 3 1.64 -16.35 12.41
CA TRP A 3 1.24 -17.06 11.20
C TRP A 3 0.58 -18.38 11.55
N ARG A 4 -0.51 -18.71 10.86
CA ARG A 4 -1.22 -19.99 11.04
C ARG A 4 -1.60 -20.54 9.67
N MET A 5 -1.25 -21.80 9.44
CA MET A 5 -1.72 -22.56 8.28
C MET A 5 -2.94 -23.38 8.68
N SER A 6 -4.03 -23.24 7.97
CA SER A 6 -5.21 -24.07 8.15
C SER A 6 -5.12 -25.39 7.36
N PRO A 7 -5.87 -26.43 7.72
CA PRO A 7 -5.84 -27.73 7.03
C PRO A 7 -6.21 -27.64 5.53
N ASP A 8 -6.99 -26.64 5.15
CA ASP A 8 -7.41 -26.36 3.77
C ASP A 8 -6.37 -25.52 2.98
N GLY A 9 -5.21 -25.24 3.57
CA GLY A 9 -4.09 -24.59 2.88
C GLY A 9 -4.10 -23.06 2.89
N LEU A 10 -5.01 -22.42 3.65
CA LEU A 10 -4.98 -20.97 3.84
C LEU A 10 -3.93 -20.58 4.88
N LEU A 11 -3.11 -19.59 4.54
CA LEU A 11 -2.13 -18.99 5.45
C LEU A 11 -2.68 -17.68 6.03
N SER A 12 -2.97 -17.67 7.31
CA SER A 12 -3.42 -16.46 8.03
C SER A 12 -2.25 -15.74 8.68
N MET A 13 -2.24 -14.43 8.57
CA MET A 13 -1.32 -13.53 9.27
C MET A 13 -2.11 -12.64 10.22
N ASP A 14 -1.79 -12.69 11.51
CA ASP A 14 -2.27 -11.78 12.53
C ASP A 14 -1.10 -10.95 13.04
N ALA A 15 -1.06 -9.68 12.70
CA ALA A 15 -0.04 -8.76 13.16
C ALA A 15 -0.65 -7.72 14.10
N VAL A 16 0.07 -7.45 15.18
CA VAL A 16 -0.23 -6.35 16.11
C VAL A 16 1.03 -5.51 16.27
N LEU A 17 0.94 -4.25 15.94
CA LEU A 17 2.01 -3.29 16.17
C LEU A 17 1.74 -2.55 17.48
N LEU A 18 2.70 -2.66 18.39
CA LEU A 18 2.66 -2.06 19.74
C LEU A 18 3.76 -1.01 19.85
N ASN A 19 3.45 0.11 20.46
CA ASN A 19 4.47 1.04 20.92
C ASN A 19 4.90 0.61 22.34
N ARG A 20 6.03 -0.09 22.42
CA ARG A 20 6.67 -0.48 23.67
C ARG A 20 7.89 0.42 23.90
N ALA A 21 7.68 1.69 24.19
CA ALA A 21 8.77 2.50 24.68
C ALA A 21 9.21 1.94 26.05
N SER A 22 10.34 1.24 26.09
CA SER A 22 10.94 0.77 27.33
C SER A 22 11.57 1.98 28.02
N GLY A 23 10.93 2.47 29.07
CA GLY A 23 11.48 3.53 29.93
C GLY A 23 12.72 3.02 30.66
N GLY A 24 13.83 3.66 30.42
CA GLY A 24 15.09 3.50 31.12
C GLY A 24 15.86 4.81 31.08
N GLY A 25 15.46 5.78 31.88
CA GLY A 25 16.21 7.02 32.13
C GLY A 25 15.73 8.25 31.39
N GLY A 26 15.10 9.18 32.08
CA GLY A 26 15.08 10.65 31.93
C GLY A 26 14.67 11.29 30.59
N PHE A 27 14.38 10.54 29.54
CA PHE A 27 13.95 11.01 28.23
C PHE A 27 12.57 10.47 27.82
N ASP A 28 11.80 9.97 28.74
CA ASP A 28 10.59 9.17 28.50
C ASP A 28 9.42 9.91 27.83
N ASP A 29 9.38 11.23 27.89
CA ASP A 29 8.25 12.01 27.38
C ASP A 29 8.33 12.28 25.87
N ALA A 30 9.50 12.13 25.26
CA ALA A 30 9.69 12.41 23.83
C ALA A 30 9.14 11.31 22.89
N PHE A 31 8.82 10.14 23.42
CA PHE A 31 8.36 8.97 22.62
C PHE A 31 6.97 8.46 23.01
N THR A 32 6.13 9.30 23.59
CA THR A 32 4.77 8.92 24.00
C THR A 32 3.87 8.62 22.81
N ASP A 33 4.07 9.32 21.69
CA ASP A 33 3.34 9.12 20.44
C ASP A 33 4.33 8.94 19.27
N THR A 34 4.22 7.85 18.54
CA THR A 34 5.01 7.62 17.34
C THR A 34 4.15 7.80 16.11
N GLU A 35 4.57 8.68 15.21
CA GLU A 35 3.97 8.86 13.89
C GLU A 35 4.68 7.95 12.90
N VAL A 36 3.91 7.12 12.18
CA VAL A 36 4.43 6.16 11.22
C VAL A 36 3.77 6.36 9.88
N LEU A 37 4.58 6.47 8.85
CA LEU A 37 4.17 6.39 7.44
C LEU A 37 4.28 4.95 6.96
N ASN A 38 3.45 4.56 6.02
CA ASN A 38 3.53 3.25 5.36
C ASN A 38 3.54 2.05 6.33
N LEU A 39 2.68 2.11 7.36
CA LEU A 39 2.57 1.01 8.31
C LEU A 39 1.91 -0.20 7.66
N GLY A 40 2.63 -1.31 7.57
CA GLY A 40 2.08 -2.53 7.01
C GLY A 40 3.10 -3.64 6.81
N LEU A 41 2.74 -4.60 5.98
CA LEU A 41 3.58 -5.69 5.53
C LEU A 41 4.03 -5.43 4.10
N THR A 42 5.31 -5.66 3.83
CA THR A 42 5.86 -5.67 2.46
C THR A 42 6.70 -6.93 2.23
N PHE A 43 6.73 -7.40 0.99
CA PHE A 43 7.56 -8.54 0.59
C PHE A 43 7.96 -8.42 -0.89
N SER A 44 8.97 -9.20 -1.27
CA SER A 44 9.43 -9.28 -2.65
C SER A 44 8.56 -10.26 -3.45
N TYR A 45 8.28 -9.89 -4.69
CA TYR A 45 7.58 -10.72 -5.65
C TYR A 45 8.20 -10.50 -7.04
N PRO A 46 8.51 -11.56 -7.81
CA PRO A 46 9.15 -11.39 -9.11
C PRO A 46 8.20 -10.71 -10.09
N GLU A 47 8.45 -9.45 -10.37
CA GLU A 47 7.62 -8.61 -11.25
C GLU A 47 7.46 -9.23 -12.64
N SER A 48 8.52 -9.89 -13.16
CA SER A 48 8.51 -10.60 -14.44
C SER A 48 7.50 -11.74 -14.52
N GLU A 49 7.07 -12.28 -13.37
CA GLU A 49 6.09 -13.36 -13.28
C GLU A 49 4.64 -12.85 -13.25
N CYS A 50 4.44 -11.54 -13.03
CA CYS A 50 3.12 -10.96 -12.91
C CYS A 50 2.48 -10.72 -14.29
N SER A 51 1.38 -11.37 -14.56
CA SER A 51 0.61 -11.17 -15.81
C SER A 51 -0.59 -10.25 -15.64
N GLY A 52 -1.02 -9.99 -14.40
CA GLY A 52 -2.16 -9.13 -14.12
C GLY A 52 -2.64 -9.22 -12.68
N MET A 53 -3.74 -8.56 -12.40
CA MET A 53 -4.39 -8.58 -11.11
C MET A 53 -5.90 -8.46 -11.25
N ARG A 54 -6.61 -9.21 -10.41
CA ARG A 54 -8.05 -9.04 -10.19
C ARG A 54 -8.30 -8.72 -8.73
N TRP A 55 -9.13 -7.73 -8.44
CA TRP A 55 -9.39 -7.35 -7.04
C TRP A 55 -10.80 -6.85 -6.82
N MET A 56 -11.29 -6.99 -5.61
CA MET A 56 -12.46 -6.30 -5.11
C MET A 56 -12.02 -5.19 -4.18
N GLY A 57 -12.40 -3.97 -4.48
CA GLY A 57 -12.00 -2.79 -3.74
C GLY A 57 -12.32 -1.52 -4.50
N ARG A 58 -11.69 -0.42 -4.13
CA ARG A 58 -11.82 0.83 -4.88
C ARG A 58 -11.04 0.77 -6.19
N GLY A 59 -11.64 1.31 -7.25
CA GLY A 59 -11.05 1.30 -8.59
C GLY A 59 -11.89 2.12 -9.57
N PRO A 60 -11.69 1.93 -10.88
CA PRO A 60 -10.94 0.86 -11.60
C PRO A 60 -9.43 1.12 -11.77
N TYR A 61 -8.94 2.24 -11.35
CA TYR A 61 -7.55 2.66 -11.54
C TYR A 61 -6.79 2.68 -10.22
N ARG A 62 -5.46 2.75 -10.30
CA ARG A 62 -4.64 3.01 -9.12
C ARG A 62 -5.07 4.33 -8.46
N VAL A 63 -4.93 4.42 -7.16
CA VAL A 63 -5.35 5.61 -6.42
C VAL A 63 -4.17 6.32 -5.78
N TRP A 64 -4.26 7.64 -5.81
CA TRP A 64 -3.53 8.52 -4.92
C TRP A 64 -4.46 8.89 -3.77
N LYS A 65 -3.91 9.30 -2.64
CA LYS A 65 -4.74 9.67 -1.48
C LYS A 65 -5.82 10.71 -1.85
N ASN A 66 -5.48 11.70 -2.65
CA ASN A 66 -6.42 12.74 -3.08
C ASN A 66 -7.42 12.29 -4.18
N ARG A 67 -7.28 11.07 -4.70
CA ARG A 67 -8.21 10.50 -5.70
C ARG A 67 -9.16 9.46 -5.13
N ILE A 68 -9.04 9.11 -3.86
CA ILE A 68 -9.93 8.14 -3.21
C ILE A 68 -11.42 8.51 -3.39
N PRO A 69 -11.85 9.77 -3.23
CA PRO A 69 -13.26 10.13 -3.42
C PRO A 69 -13.79 9.94 -4.83
N GLY A 70 -12.92 9.92 -5.84
CA GLY A 70 -13.31 9.67 -7.24
C GLY A 70 -13.42 8.20 -7.64
N THR A 71 -13.18 7.27 -6.70
CA THR A 71 -13.22 5.84 -6.97
C THR A 71 -14.55 5.22 -6.54
N ASN A 72 -14.89 4.08 -7.16
CA ASN A 72 -16.04 3.28 -6.79
C ASN A 72 -15.60 1.92 -6.25
N TYR A 73 -16.45 1.29 -5.44
CA TYR A 73 -16.27 -0.11 -5.07
C TYR A 73 -16.76 -1.02 -6.19
N GLY A 74 -15.99 -2.04 -6.51
CA GLY A 74 -16.33 -3.01 -7.53
C GLY A 74 -15.31 -4.15 -7.59
N ILE A 75 -15.54 -5.05 -8.54
CA ILE A 75 -14.57 -6.08 -8.92
C ILE A 75 -13.92 -5.61 -10.22
N TRP A 76 -12.62 -5.49 -10.17
CA TRP A 76 -11.80 -4.94 -11.24
C TRP A 76 -10.79 -5.96 -11.71
N GLN A 77 -10.35 -5.85 -12.93
CA GLN A 77 -9.27 -6.66 -13.50
C GLN A 77 -8.40 -5.79 -14.40
N LYS A 78 -7.09 -6.00 -14.33
CA LYS A 78 -6.11 -5.36 -15.20
C LYS A 78 -5.01 -6.34 -15.57
N ASP A 79 -4.61 -6.28 -16.84
CA ASP A 79 -3.38 -6.90 -17.29
C ASP A 79 -2.19 -6.08 -16.83
N TYR A 80 -1.07 -6.77 -16.58
CA TYR A 80 0.16 -6.10 -16.22
C TYR A 80 0.61 -5.15 -17.32
N ASN A 81 1.12 -4.00 -16.93
CA ASN A 81 1.90 -3.12 -17.77
C ASN A 81 3.01 -2.44 -16.97
N ASN A 82 4.07 -2.05 -17.66
CA ASN A 82 5.16 -1.31 -17.04
C ASN A 82 4.78 0.17 -16.89
N THR A 83 4.04 0.48 -15.84
CA THR A 83 3.56 1.83 -15.57
C THR A 83 4.71 2.82 -15.40
N ILE A 84 4.66 3.92 -16.16
CA ILE A 84 5.58 5.05 -16.06
C ILE A 84 4.80 6.24 -15.48
N THR A 85 5.26 6.78 -14.37
CA THR A 85 4.59 7.90 -13.70
C THR A 85 5.01 9.24 -14.27
N GLY A 86 4.02 10.09 -14.60
CA GLY A 86 4.28 11.46 -15.08
C GLY A 86 4.87 11.55 -16.47
N GLU A 87 4.70 10.52 -17.30
CA GLU A 87 5.13 10.51 -18.68
C GLU A 87 4.26 11.43 -19.56
N SER A 88 4.77 11.85 -20.68
CA SER A 88 4.02 12.61 -21.67
C SER A 88 2.92 11.78 -22.33
N THR A 89 1.91 12.44 -22.92
CA THR A 89 0.72 11.78 -23.46
C THR A 89 1.00 10.78 -24.58
N ASP A 90 2.09 10.94 -25.30
CA ASP A 90 2.53 10.05 -26.37
C ASP A 90 3.14 8.73 -25.88
N ARG A 91 3.58 8.69 -24.61
CA ARG A 91 4.14 7.49 -23.97
C ARG A 91 3.39 7.07 -22.70
N LEU A 92 2.20 7.63 -22.49
CA LEU A 92 1.39 7.30 -21.33
C LEU A 92 0.92 5.85 -21.39
N VAL A 93 1.26 5.09 -20.36
CA VAL A 93 0.76 3.72 -20.17
C VAL A 93 -0.54 3.77 -19.38
N TYR A 94 -1.64 3.40 -20.03
CA TYR A 94 -2.96 3.42 -19.44
C TYR A 94 -3.77 2.17 -19.86
N PRO A 95 -4.56 1.57 -18.95
CA PRO A 95 -4.67 1.89 -17.52
C PRO A 95 -3.43 1.49 -16.73
N GLU A 96 -3.02 2.35 -15.81
CA GLU A 96 -1.83 2.11 -15.01
C GLU A 96 -2.00 0.91 -14.08
N PHE A 97 -1.00 0.02 -14.07
CA PHE A 97 -1.02 -1.19 -13.25
C PHE A 97 -0.31 -0.99 -11.90
N LYS A 98 0.93 -0.47 -11.95
CA LYS A 98 1.77 -0.31 -10.76
C LYS A 98 1.32 0.83 -9.87
N GLY A 99 1.42 0.67 -8.58
CA GLY A 99 1.12 1.69 -7.58
C GLY A 99 0.12 1.23 -6.53
N TYR A 100 -0.55 2.20 -5.91
CA TYR A 100 -1.49 1.96 -4.81
C TYR A 100 -2.90 1.66 -5.31
N HIS A 101 -3.56 0.69 -4.66
CA HIS A 101 -4.97 0.36 -4.83
C HIS A 101 -5.68 0.47 -3.48
N ALA A 102 -6.75 1.27 -3.43
CA ALA A 102 -7.36 1.63 -2.16
C ALA A 102 -8.38 0.58 -1.68
N ASN A 103 -8.41 0.37 -0.38
CA ASN A 103 -9.45 -0.33 0.36
C ASN A 103 -9.89 -1.62 -0.33
N PHE A 104 -8.98 -2.57 -0.48
CA PHE A 104 -9.30 -3.85 -1.08
C PHE A 104 -9.89 -4.83 -0.04
N TYR A 105 -10.74 -5.73 -0.50
CA TYR A 105 -11.27 -6.85 0.27
C TYR A 105 -10.56 -8.15 -0.08
N TRP A 106 -10.28 -8.35 -1.34
CA TRP A 106 -9.43 -9.43 -1.82
C TRP A 106 -8.73 -8.99 -3.12
N ALA A 107 -7.59 -9.58 -3.37
CA ALA A 107 -6.84 -9.39 -4.61
C ALA A 107 -6.16 -10.68 -5.00
N THR A 108 -6.25 -11.04 -6.28
CA THR A 108 -5.53 -12.15 -6.89
C THR A 108 -4.46 -11.58 -7.81
N LEU A 109 -3.20 -11.82 -7.49
CA LEU A 109 -2.11 -11.62 -8.44
C LEU A 109 -2.10 -12.79 -9.42
N GLN A 110 -2.18 -12.47 -10.70
CA GLN A 110 -2.17 -13.46 -11.78
C GLN A 110 -0.73 -13.71 -12.24
N SER A 111 -0.35 -14.97 -12.28
CA SER A 111 0.97 -15.42 -12.71
C SER A 111 0.85 -16.83 -13.25
N PRO A 112 1.62 -17.20 -14.28
CA PRO A 112 1.68 -18.57 -14.77
C PRO A 112 2.30 -19.57 -13.77
N THR A 113 3.15 -19.09 -12.87
CA THR A 113 3.99 -19.93 -12.00
C THR A 113 3.66 -19.80 -10.52
N SER A 114 3.27 -18.62 -10.07
CA SER A 114 3.13 -18.29 -8.65
C SER A 114 1.92 -17.39 -8.36
N PRO A 115 0.72 -17.73 -8.85
CA PRO A 115 -0.48 -16.95 -8.54
C PRO A 115 -0.78 -17.07 -7.05
N PHE A 116 -1.38 -16.02 -6.47
CA PHE A 116 -1.93 -16.09 -5.13
C PHE A 116 -3.09 -15.14 -4.97
N THR A 117 -3.97 -15.45 -4.03
CA THR A 117 -5.04 -14.56 -3.60
C THR A 117 -4.80 -14.13 -2.17
N VAL A 118 -4.99 -12.86 -1.89
CA VAL A 118 -4.97 -12.31 -0.54
C VAL A 118 -6.33 -11.75 -0.19
N TYR A 119 -6.78 -12.02 1.03
CA TYR A 119 -8.02 -11.48 1.60
C TYR A 119 -7.67 -10.54 2.75
N ALA A 120 -8.23 -9.34 2.72
CA ALA A 120 -8.14 -8.42 3.84
C ALA A 120 -9.09 -8.90 4.95
N ALA A 121 -8.55 -9.27 6.09
CA ALA A 121 -9.32 -9.62 7.28
C ALA A 121 -9.46 -8.43 8.25
N SER A 122 -8.92 -7.28 7.88
CA SER A 122 -9.14 -5.96 8.50
C SER A 122 -9.66 -4.99 7.45
N ASP A 123 -10.47 -4.02 7.86
CA ASP A 123 -10.98 -2.98 6.97
C ASP A 123 -9.92 -1.93 6.64
N GLY A 124 -10.12 -1.25 5.52
CA GLY A 124 -9.34 -0.06 5.16
C GLY A 124 -7.91 -0.31 4.68
N ILE A 125 -7.55 -1.55 4.38
CA ILE A 125 -6.20 -1.88 3.92
C ILE A 125 -6.01 -1.44 2.47
N PHE A 126 -4.85 -0.82 2.21
CA PHE A 126 -4.38 -0.48 0.88
C PHE A 126 -3.44 -1.56 0.38
N LEU A 127 -3.57 -1.89 -0.90
CA LEU A 127 -2.63 -2.74 -1.62
C LEU A 127 -1.70 -1.84 -2.43
N ARG A 128 -0.39 -2.08 -2.36
CA ARG A 128 0.57 -1.53 -3.30
C ARG A 128 1.15 -2.68 -4.13
N VAL A 129 1.13 -2.52 -5.44
CA VAL A 129 1.66 -3.47 -6.41
C VAL A 129 2.74 -2.78 -7.22
N PHE A 130 3.97 -3.17 -7.02
CA PHE A 130 5.18 -2.67 -7.64
C PHE A 130 5.38 -1.14 -7.56
N THR A 131 6.55 -0.69 -7.92
CA THR A 131 6.87 0.73 -8.02
C THR A 131 6.82 1.15 -9.49
N PRO A 132 6.01 2.17 -9.85
CA PRO A 132 6.04 2.72 -11.19
C PRO A 132 7.43 3.23 -11.58
N GLU A 133 7.81 3.08 -12.83
CA GLU A 133 9.04 3.69 -13.32
C GLU A 133 8.98 5.23 -13.31
N GLU A 134 10.11 5.85 -13.12
CA GLU A 134 10.25 7.29 -13.31
C GLU A 134 10.52 7.60 -14.79
N PRO A 135 9.98 8.73 -15.31
CA PRO A 135 10.24 9.15 -16.67
C PRO A 135 11.74 9.43 -16.89
N ARG A 136 12.28 8.94 -18.00
CA ARG A 136 13.68 9.20 -18.35
C ARG A 136 13.91 10.69 -18.64
N GLY A 137 14.98 11.26 -18.09
CA GLY A 137 15.42 12.63 -18.34
C GLY A 137 14.63 13.71 -17.60
N ARG A 138 13.72 13.36 -16.72
CA ARG A 138 12.99 14.32 -15.88
C ARG A 138 13.75 14.56 -14.58
N GLN A 139 14.20 15.81 -14.39
CA GLN A 139 14.97 16.17 -13.19
C GLN A 139 14.10 16.45 -11.97
N ASP A 140 12.81 16.72 -12.15
CA ASP A 140 11.89 17.17 -11.11
C ASP A 140 10.65 16.29 -10.93
N GLY A 141 10.74 15.03 -11.31
CA GLY A 141 9.68 14.02 -11.06
C GLY A 141 9.26 13.86 -9.60
N LYS A 142 9.94 14.57 -8.72
CA LYS A 142 9.76 14.60 -7.27
C LYS A 142 8.36 14.99 -6.81
N ASN A 143 7.58 15.68 -7.64
CA ASN A 143 6.31 16.27 -7.23
C ASN A 143 5.08 15.46 -7.64
N THR A 144 5.25 14.41 -8.43
CA THR A 144 4.14 13.64 -8.97
C THR A 144 4.09 12.19 -8.49
N MET A 145 5.13 11.74 -7.81
CA MET A 145 5.17 10.40 -7.23
C MET A 145 5.13 10.45 -5.70
N PRO A 146 4.26 9.68 -5.04
CA PRO A 146 4.36 9.47 -3.60
C PRO A 146 5.59 8.61 -3.30
N ASP A 147 6.01 8.61 -2.03
CA ASP A 147 7.01 7.68 -1.57
C ASP A 147 6.44 6.25 -1.60
N PHE A 148 7.22 5.32 -2.09
CA PHE A 148 6.89 3.90 -2.07
C PHE A 148 7.76 3.18 -1.04
N PRO A 149 7.20 2.24 -0.25
CA PRO A 149 8.01 1.39 0.61
C PRO A 149 8.92 0.47 -0.22
N ALA A 150 9.99 0.00 0.39
CA ALA A 150 10.83 -1.04 -0.21
C ALA A 150 10.03 -2.32 -0.50
N GLY A 151 10.52 -3.18 -1.40
CA GLY A 151 9.86 -4.41 -1.83
C GLY A 151 8.86 -4.19 -2.95
N ASP A 152 8.09 -5.22 -3.29
CA ASP A 152 7.29 -5.26 -4.52
C ASP A 152 5.79 -5.21 -4.25
N ILE A 153 5.32 -5.94 -3.25
CA ILE A 153 3.92 -6.00 -2.83
C ILE A 153 3.82 -5.52 -1.39
N SER A 154 2.87 -4.64 -1.12
CA SER A 154 2.64 -4.15 0.25
C SER A 154 1.16 -4.11 0.61
N PHE A 155 0.87 -4.43 1.86
CA PHE A 155 -0.45 -4.28 2.48
C PHE A 155 -0.30 -3.24 3.58
N LEU A 156 -0.94 -2.10 3.41
CA LEU A 156 -0.71 -0.91 4.21
C LEU A 156 -1.99 -0.42 4.86
N LEU A 157 -1.89 0.08 6.07
CA LEU A 157 -3.01 0.68 6.80
C LEU A 157 -3.30 2.12 6.34
N GLU A 158 -2.35 2.75 5.67
CA GLU A 158 -2.50 4.07 5.10
C GLU A 158 -1.55 4.24 3.90
N ILE A 159 -1.81 5.18 3.04
CA ILE A 159 -0.94 5.53 1.91
C ILE A 159 -0.42 6.96 2.04
N PRO A 160 0.78 7.25 1.52
CA PRO A 160 1.34 8.60 1.56
C PRO A 160 0.53 9.57 0.71
N GLY A 161 0.56 10.83 1.09
CA GLY A 161 0.08 11.92 0.24
C GLY A 161 0.97 12.11 -0.97
N ILE A 162 0.43 12.72 -2.04
CA ILE A 162 1.23 13.11 -3.20
C ILE A 162 2.13 14.27 -2.80
N ARG A 163 3.41 14.19 -3.15
CA ARG A 163 4.30 15.35 -3.04
C ARG A 163 3.81 16.46 -3.97
N CYS A 164 3.76 17.68 -3.49
CA CYS A 164 3.43 18.84 -4.29
C CYS A 164 4.33 20.03 -3.91
N PHE A 165 4.29 21.08 -4.71
CA PHE A 165 5.08 22.32 -4.48
C PHE A 165 4.65 23.10 -3.23
N LYS A 166 3.47 22.81 -2.69
CA LYS A 166 2.97 23.51 -1.52
C LYS A 166 3.46 22.85 -0.23
N PRO A 167 3.73 23.62 0.81
CA PRO A 167 3.95 23.07 2.15
C PRO A 167 2.78 22.18 2.60
N ILE A 168 3.06 21.17 3.39
CA ILE A 168 2.03 20.21 3.90
C ILE A 168 0.88 20.96 4.59
N SER A 169 1.18 22.04 5.33
CA SER A 169 0.19 22.86 6.02
C SER A 169 -0.84 23.54 5.10
N GLN A 170 -0.53 23.63 3.80
CA GLN A 170 -1.43 24.20 2.79
C GLN A 170 -2.17 23.13 1.98
N HIS A 171 -1.95 21.85 2.27
CA HIS A 171 -2.67 20.77 1.63
C HIS A 171 -4.04 20.58 2.25
N GLY A 172 -5.05 20.32 1.43
CA GLY A 172 -6.33 19.85 1.90
C GLY A 172 -6.22 18.47 2.59
N PRO A 173 -7.19 18.08 3.39
CA PRO A 173 -7.12 16.84 4.20
C PRO A 173 -6.79 15.58 3.38
N GLN A 174 -7.24 15.51 2.14
CA GLN A 174 -7.06 14.36 1.26
C GLN A 174 -5.68 14.30 0.58
N SER A 175 -4.90 15.36 0.68
CA SER A 175 -3.53 15.43 0.18
C SER A 175 -2.50 15.38 1.31
N GLN A 176 -2.96 15.32 2.56
CA GLN A 176 -2.08 15.13 3.71
C GLN A 176 -1.47 13.74 3.68
N PRO A 177 -0.25 13.58 4.18
CA PRO A 177 0.33 12.26 4.41
C PRO A 177 -0.60 11.40 5.26
N GLY A 178 -0.71 10.12 4.94
CA GLY A 178 -1.30 9.15 5.83
C GLY A 178 -0.38 8.91 7.01
N ILE A 179 -0.72 9.46 8.15
CA ILE A 179 0.05 9.31 9.38
C ILE A 179 -0.75 8.46 10.34
N ILE A 180 -0.18 7.35 10.76
CA ILE A 180 -0.73 6.51 11.82
C ILE A 180 -0.01 6.87 13.10
N ARG A 181 -0.76 7.19 14.13
CA ARG A 181 -0.24 7.47 15.48
C ARG A 181 -0.38 6.24 16.35
N ILE A 182 0.71 5.83 16.95
CA ILE A 182 0.75 4.72 17.89
C ILE A 182 1.13 5.27 19.25
N LYS A 183 0.19 5.23 20.19
CA LYS A 183 0.41 5.70 21.55
C LYS A 183 1.03 4.60 22.41
N LYS A 184 1.82 5.03 23.39
CA LYS A 184 2.36 4.12 24.40
C LYS A 184 1.20 3.55 25.24
N GLY A 185 1.17 2.23 25.36
CA GLY A 185 0.17 1.53 26.17
C GLY A 185 -1.17 1.25 25.47
N ASP A 186 -1.36 1.68 24.23
CA ASP A 186 -2.52 1.29 23.43
C ASP A 186 -2.52 -0.25 23.16
N GLU A 187 -3.70 -0.79 22.88
CA GLU A 187 -3.87 -2.21 22.49
C GLU A 187 -3.12 -2.59 21.21
N GLY A 188 -2.59 -1.59 20.52
CA GLY A 188 -1.87 -1.74 19.28
C GLY A 188 -2.76 -1.67 18.05
N ILE A 189 -2.10 -1.56 16.91
CA ILE A 189 -2.75 -1.50 15.59
C ILE A 189 -2.69 -2.88 14.97
N ARG A 190 -3.82 -3.37 14.49
CA ARG A 190 -3.95 -4.72 13.92
C ARG A 190 -3.95 -4.68 12.40
N LEU A 191 -3.23 -5.61 11.80
CA LEU A 191 -3.25 -5.92 10.37
C LEU A 191 -3.42 -7.42 10.21
N ASN A 192 -4.56 -7.83 9.68
CA ASN A 192 -4.89 -9.23 9.50
C ASN A 192 -5.12 -9.54 8.03
N LEU A 193 -4.42 -10.54 7.52
CA LEU A 193 -4.46 -10.98 6.14
C LEU A 193 -4.61 -12.50 6.07
N ARG A 194 -5.19 -12.98 4.97
CA ARG A 194 -5.23 -14.41 4.63
C ARG A 194 -4.75 -14.59 3.21
N PHE A 195 -3.87 -15.55 3.01
CA PHE A 195 -3.29 -15.88 1.72
C PHE A 195 -3.75 -17.26 1.27
N ASP A 196 -4.11 -17.38 0.00
CA ASP A 196 -4.40 -18.61 -0.70
C ASP A 196 -3.43 -18.73 -1.87
N PHE A 197 -2.63 -19.79 -1.86
CA PHE A 197 -1.63 -20.11 -2.87
C PHE A 197 -2.05 -21.29 -3.78
N ARG A 198 -3.32 -21.64 -3.76
CA ARG A 198 -3.87 -22.73 -4.58
C ARG A 198 -4.33 -22.28 -5.95
#